data_991bb310820d22abd1a09f2e8b40b7c0
#
_entry.id   991bb310820d22abd1a09f2e8b40b7c0
#
_cell.length_a   1.000
_cell.length_b   1.000
_cell.length_c   1.000
_cell.angle_alpha   90.00
_cell.angle_beta   90.00
_cell.angle_gamma   90.00
#
_symmetry.space_group_name_H-M   'P 1'
#
loop_
_entity.id
_entity.type
_entity.pdbx_description
1 polymer ?
#
loop_
_entity_poly.entity_id
_entity_poly.type
_entity_poly.pdbx_seq_one_letter_code
_entity_poly.pdbx_strand_id
1 'polypeptide(L)'
;LEEIMKPQNSLLLFCISALMALPLAARTPGEFSPPSRTFRFTYQVTLKDLPPGSQRVRLWIPCAVTDANQTVVIKKVAGPVHLHQTREAPFGNHILYGEILHPQAGPLEFTVEYEVTRREYSKGDYANLEKADHGAAAPPKSLARFLEPDRLVPIDGKMKALADENTRGKQGTVERAHALYDFVFNTVRYDKSGTGWGRGDSLWVCDAKHGNCTDFHSLFISLARAEGIPARFEIGFPVPGAAEGTIPGYHCWAEFFVNGEGWVPVDISEAWKDPKKHDYFFGSLDANRVQFTMGRDLTLQPKQDGAPLNYFIYPYVEVDGKPYDGIEKKFSYREVAAQPGIAGRAAGR
;
A
#
# COMPACT_ATOMS: atom_id res chain seq x y z
N LEU A 1 17.83 35.00 -89.50
CA LEU A 1 16.65 34.74 -88.61
C LEU A 1 17.17 34.33 -87.29
N GLU A 2 17.07 35.33 -86.40
CA GLU A 2 17.48 35.29 -85.00
C GLU A 2 16.45 34.44 -84.20
N GLU A 3 16.94 33.59 -83.32
CA GLU A 3 16.13 33.06 -82.18
C GLU A 3 16.88 33.26 -80.88
N ILE A 4 16.25 34.04 -80.05
CA ILE A 4 16.71 34.58 -78.77
C ILE A 4 16.66 33.52 -77.70
N MET A 5 17.80 33.25 -77.07
CA MET A 5 17.92 32.43 -75.87
C MET A 5 17.40 33.15 -74.63
N LYS A 6 16.45 32.64 -73.92
CA LYS A 6 16.05 33.09 -72.60
C LYS A 6 16.78 32.29 -71.50
N PRO A 7 17.21 32.90 -70.39
CA PRO A 7 17.95 32.26 -69.33
C PRO A 7 16.92 31.57 -68.41
N GLN A 8 17.20 30.29 -68.00
CA GLN A 8 16.52 29.55 -66.96
C GLN A 8 16.99 29.99 -65.60
N ASN A 9 16.09 30.57 -64.81
CA ASN A 9 16.28 30.81 -63.39
C ASN A 9 16.08 29.53 -62.60
N SER A 10 17.17 28.95 -62.07
CA SER A 10 17.11 27.87 -61.07
C SER A 10 16.79 28.45 -59.70
N LEU A 11 15.60 28.22 -59.22
CA LEU A 11 15.20 28.54 -57.83
C LEU A 11 15.75 27.46 -56.91
N LEU A 12 16.81 27.76 -56.15
CA LEU A 12 17.25 26.91 -55.03
C LEU A 12 16.27 27.10 -53.87
N LEU A 13 15.51 26.03 -53.59
CA LEU A 13 14.64 25.94 -52.39
C LEU A 13 15.52 25.59 -51.19
N PHE A 14 15.82 26.59 -50.35
CA PHE A 14 16.40 26.35 -49.02
C PHE A 14 15.30 25.81 -48.08
N CYS A 15 15.32 24.50 -47.78
CA CYS A 15 14.53 23.92 -46.71
C CYS A 15 15.18 24.33 -45.37
N ILE A 16 14.62 25.35 -44.72
CA ILE A 16 14.95 25.69 -43.35
C ILE A 16 14.17 24.70 -42.45
N SER A 17 14.84 23.67 -41.96
CA SER A 17 14.30 22.80 -40.92
C SER A 17 14.25 23.59 -39.62
N ALA A 18 13.07 24.10 -39.27
CA ALA A 18 12.82 24.66 -37.95
C ALA A 18 12.77 23.53 -36.92
N LEU A 19 13.88 23.36 -36.18
CA LEU A 19 13.86 22.56 -34.93
C LEU A 19 12.95 23.30 -33.96
N MET A 20 11.73 22.79 -33.77
CA MET A 20 10.88 23.18 -32.66
C MET A 20 11.52 22.66 -31.37
N ALA A 21 12.27 23.48 -30.68
CA ALA A 21 12.64 23.24 -29.28
C ALA A 21 11.35 23.32 -28.45
N LEU A 22 10.87 22.18 -28.01
CA LEU A 22 9.82 22.11 -26.97
C LEU A 22 10.37 22.85 -25.75
N PRO A 23 9.64 23.83 -25.19
CA PRO A 23 10.07 24.48 -23.97
C PRO A 23 10.07 23.41 -22.85
N LEU A 24 11.24 23.15 -22.26
CA LEU A 24 11.36 22.48 -21.01
C LEU A 24 10.56 23.33 -20.01
N ALA A 25 9.40 22.84 -19.55
CA ALA A 25 8.61 23.54 -18.57
C ALA A 25 9.49 23.75 -17.32
N ALA A 26 9.97 24.98 -17.14
CA ALA A 26 10.64 25.39 -15.93
C ALA A 26 9.63 25.24 -14.78
N ARG A 27 9.94 24.37 -13.80
CA ARG A 27 9.17 24.26 -12.56
C ARG A 27 9.11 25.65 -11.93
N THR A 28 7.90 26.14 -11.74
CA THR A 28 7.66 27.39 -11.01
C THR A 28 8.20 27.24 -9.58
N PRO A 29 9.01 28.18 -9.07
CA PRO A 29 9.43 28.17 -7.67
C PRO A 29 8.20 28.34 -6.79
N GLY A 30 7.83 27.30 -6.03
CA GLY A 30 6.72 27.35 -5.08
C GLY A 30 5.72 26.18 -5.14
N GLU A 31 5.91 25.20 -6.02
CA GLU A 31 5.06 24.03 -6.00
C GLU A 31 5.36 23.19 -4.73
N PHE A 32 4.39 23.12 -3.81
CA PHE A 32 4.49 22.35 -2.59
C PHE A 32 4.74 20.87 -2.94
N SER A 33 5.94 20.39 -2.65
CA SER A 33 6.28 18.97 -2.80
C SER A 33 6.08 18.32 -1.44
N PRO A 34 5.19 17.32 -1.32
CA PRO A 34 4.95 16.67 -0.04
C PRO A 34 6.24 16.06 0.51
N PRO A 35 6.41 16.00 1.85
CA PRO A 35 7.53 15.31 2.47
C PRO A 35 7.71 13.93 1.90
N SER A 36 8.96 13.56 1.59
CA SER A 36 9.26 12.26 1.00
C SER A 36 10.52 11.66 1.58
N ARG A 37 10.61 10.33 1.58
CA ARG A 37 11.80 9.56 1.97
C ARG A 37 12.16 8.58 0.87
N THR A 38 13.46 8.41 0.65
CA THR A 38 13.98 7.36 -0.24
C THR A 38 14.87 6.42 0.57
N PHE A 39 14.56 5.15 0.54
CA PHE A 39 15.28 4.12 1.28
C PHE A 39 15.36 2.82 0.50
N ARG A 40 16.39 2.03 0.79
CA ARG A 40 16.42 0.62 0.41
C ARG A 40 15.71 -0.19 1.47
N PHE A 41 14.82 -1.07 1.03
CA PHE A 41 14.12 -2.03 1.87
C PHE A 41 14.56 -3.44 1.47
N THR A 42 14.99 -4.25 2.43
CA THR A 42 15.40 -5.63 2.22
C THR A 42 14.42 -6.58 2.89
N TYR A 43 13.85 -7.48 2.11
CA TYR A 43 12.94 -8.54 2.52
C TYR A 43 13.68 -9.88 2.42
N GLN A 44 13.94 -10.54 3.54
CA GLN A 44 14.62 -11.84 3.59
C GLN A 44 13.69 -12.92 4.13
N VAL A 45 13.75 -14.09 3.51
CA VAL A 45 13.01 -15.29 3.86
C VAL A 45 13.97 -16.46 3.91
N THR A 46 13.92 -17.22 5.00
CA THR A 46 14.67 -18.49 5.12
C THR A 46 13.69 -19.59 5.49
N LEU A 47 13.58 -20.61 4.67
CA LEU A 47 12.84 -21.83 4.96
C LEU A 47 13.83 -22.79 5.65
N LYS A 48 13.54 -23.12 6.91
CA LYS A 48 14.37 -24.02 7.73
C LYS A 48 13.68 -25.36 7.88
N ASP A 49 14.48 -26.39 8.10
CA ASP A 49 14.01 -27.69 8.55
C ASP A 49 12.88 -28.28 7.71
N LEU A 50 13.01 -28.22 6.38
CA LEU A 50 12.04 -28.84 5.48
C LEU A 50 11.89 -30.34 5.86
N PRO A 51 10.65 -30.89 5.86
CA PRO A 51 10.44 -32.29 6.14
C PRO A 51 11.30 -33.19 5.23
N PRO A 52 12.00 -34.20 5.76
CA PRO A 52 12.79 -35.10 4.94
C PRO A 52 11.95 -35.77 3.84
N GLY A 53 12.47 -35.79 2.62
CA GLY A 53 11.79 -36.39 1.48
C GLY A 53 10.73 -35.51 0.84
N SER A 54 10.63 -34.22 1.21
CA SER A 54 9.74 -33.28 0.54
C SER A 54 9.91 -33.29 -0.97
N GLN A 55 8.81 -33.35 -1.70
CA GLN A 55 8.82 -33.43 -3.16
C GLN A 55 8.67 -32.05 -3.80
N ARG A 56 7.92 -31.15 -3.15
CA ARG A 56 7.60 -29.84 -3.73
C ARG A 56 7.48 -28.78 -2.64
N VAL A 57 8.15 -27.64 -2.85
CA VAL A 57 7.97 -26.42 -2.07
C VAL A 57 7.40 -25.33 -2.97
N ARG A 58 6.35 -24.68 -2.55
CA ARG A 58 5.77 -23.51 -3.20
C ARG A 58 5.88 -22.32 -2.28
N LEU A 59 6.37 -21.22 -2.80
CA LEU A 59 6.61 -19.98 -2.04
C LEU A 59 5.93 -18.80 -2.72
N TRP A 60 5.18 -18.00 -1.96
CA TRP A 60 4.63 -16.71 -2.35
C TRP A 60 5.18 -15.64 -1.43
N ILE A 61 5.80 -14.63 -1.99
CA ILE A 61 6.30 -13.45 -1.27
C ILE A 61 5.48 -12.24 -1.74
N PRO A 62 4.88 -11.45 -0.82
CA PRO A 62 4.20 -10.21 -1.21
C PRO A 62 5.22 -9.23 -1.82
N CYS A 63 4.80 -8.54 -2.87
CA CYS A 63 5.68 -7.65 -3.63
C CYS A 63 5.17 -6.21 -3.57
N ALA A 64 5.98 -5.29 -3.07
CA ALA A 64 5.68 -3.87 -3.11
C ALA A 64 5.71 -3.36 -4.56
N VAL A 65 4.81 -2.44 -4.89
CA VAL A 65 4.69 -1.86 -6.23
C VAL A 65 4.56 -0.35 -6.19
N THR A 66 4.81 0.29 -7.32
CA THR A 66 4.59 1.72 -7.49
C THR A 66 3.09 2.03 -7.52
N ASP A 67 2.70 3.06 -6.78
CA ASP A 67 1.37 3.64 -6.76
C ASP A 67 1.44 5.19 -6.78
N ALA A 68 0.33 5.86 -6.49
CA ALA A 68 0.27 7.31 -6.44
C ALA A 68 1.17 7.92 -5.34
N ASN A 69 1.44 7.18 -4.25
CA ASN A 69 2.10 7.68 -3.05
C ASN A 69 3.50 7.09 -2.84
N GLN A 70 3.88 6.08 -3.62
CA GLN A 70 5.23 5.51 -3.57
C GLN A 70 5.73 5.12 -4.96
N THR A 71 7.04 5.26 -5.14
CA THR A 71 7.76 4.71 -6.30
C THR A 71 8.62 3.57 -5.81
N VAL A 72 8.48 2.39 -6.40
CA VAL A 72 9.19 1.17 -6.00
C VAL A 72 9.96 0.60 -7.18
N VAL A 73 11.25 0.36 -6.97
CA VAL A 73 12.12 -0.31 -7.93
C VAL A 73 12.71 -1.55 -7.28
N ILE A 74 12.46 -2.72 -7.85
CA ILE A 74 13.13 -3.96 -7.43
C ILE A 74 14.58 -3.89 -7.92
N LYS A 75 15.53 -3.88 -6.98
CA LYS A 75 16.97 -3.82 -7.27
C LYS A 75 17.60 -5.18 -7.37
N LYS A 76 17.07 -6.16 -6.62
CA LYS A 76 17.60 -7.52 -6.56
C LYS A 76 16.50 -8.50 -6.18
N VAL A 77 16.52 -9.65 -6.82
CA VAL A 77 15.81 -10.86 -6.40
C VAL A 77 16.83 -11.98 -6.42
N ALA A 78 17.04 -12.61 -5.28
CA ALA A 78 17.99 -13.74 -5.15
C ALA A 78 17.32 -14.89 -4.42
N GLY A 79 17.65 -16.10 -4.79
CA GLY A 79 17.15 -17.33 -4.20
C GLY A 79 17.63 -18.56 -4.97
N PRO A 80 17.36 -19.77 -4.47
CA PRO A 80 17.76 -21.03 -5.12
C PRO A 80 17.00 -21.28 -6.43
N VAL A 81 15.87 -20.58 -6.66
CA VAL A 81 15.10 -20.65 -7.91
C VAL A 81 14.67 -19.25 -8.34
N HIS A 82 14.35 -19.12 -9.63
CA HIS A 82 13.80 -17.89 -10.16
C HIS A 82 12.39 -17.64 -9.59
N LEU A 83 12.14 -16.42 -9.10
CA LEU A 83 10.82 -15.99 -8.66
C LEU A 83 10.09 -15.27 -9.80
N HIS A 84 8.91 -15.75 -10.14
CA HIS A 84 8.06 -15.16 -11.17
C HIS A 84 7.09 -14.15 -10.54
N GLN A 85 6.94 -13.00 -11.18
CA GLN A 85 5.94 -12.04 -10.73
C GLN A 85 4.55 -12.46 -11.20
N THR A 86 3.62 -12.61 -10.27
CA THR A 86 2.22 -12.92 -10.52
C THR A 86 1.33 -11.87 -9.87
N ARG A 87 0.03 -11.94 -10.10
CA ARG A 87 -0.92 -10.94 -9.61
C ARG A 87 -2.19 -11.61 -9.12
N GLU A 88 -2.56 -11.33 -7.88
CA GLU A 88 -3.82 -11.75 -7.29
C GLU A 88 -4.98 -10.94 -7.90
N ALA A 89 -6.12 -11.60 -8.16
CA ALA A 89 -7.17 -11.02 -9.00
C ALA A 89 -8.05 -9.97 -8.32
N PRO A 90 -8.65 -10.19 -7.11
CA PRO A 90 -9.60 -9.25 -6.53
C PRO A 90 -9.05 -7.85 -6.26
N PHE A 91 -7.82 -7.75 -5.75
CA PHE A 91 -7.21 -6.48 -5.36
C PHE A 91 -6.02 -6.08 -6.25
N GLY A 92 -5.52 -7.03 -7.04
CA GLY A 92 -4.40 -6.80 -7.92
C GLY A 92 -3.05 -6.77 -7.22
N ASN A 93 -2.93 -7.40 -6.06
CA ASN A 93 -1.68 -7.51 -5.33
C ASN A 93 -0.62 -8.24 -6.14
N HIS A 94 0.58 -7.72 -6.17
CA HIS A 94 1.72 -8.37 -6.81
C HIS A 94 2.39 -9.37 -5.87
N ILE A 95 2.83 -10.46 -6.45
CA ILE A 95 3.39 -11.61 -5.75
C ILE A 95 4.65 -12.06 -6.49
N LEU A 96 5.70 -12.37 -5.75
CA LEU A 96 6.84 -13.13 -6.26
C LEU A 96 6.61 -14.59 -5.90
N TYR A 97 6.41 -15.43 -6.91
CA TYR A 97 6.13 -16.85 -6.77
C TYR A 97 7.31 -17.70 -7.20
N GLY A 98 7.64 -18.72 -6.42
CA GLY A 98 8.62 -19.74 -6.76
C GLY A 98 8.16 -21.15 -6.41
N GLU A 99 8.65 -22.12 -7.18
CA GLU A 99 8.40 -23.54 -6.96
C GLU A 99 9.73 -24.31 -7.04
N ILE A 100 9.94 -25.18 -6.07
CA ILE A 100 11.13 -26.03 -6.00
C ILE A 100 10.68 -27.48 -5.96
N LEU A 101 11.10 -28.25 -6.94
CA LEU A 101 10.89 -29.70 -6.97
C LEU A 101 12.12 -30.40 -6.39
N HIS A 102 11.89 -31.41 -5.56
CA HIS A 102 12.92 -32.19 -4.88
C HIS A 102 13.95 -31.28 -4.17
N PRO A 103 13.54 -30.47 -3.20
CA PRO A 103 14.42 -29.52 -2.55
C PRO A 103 15.63 -30.24 -1.92
N GLN A 104 16.80 -29.63 -2.07
CA GLN A 104 18.02 -30.10 -1.41
C GLN A 104 17.89 -29.95 0.11
N ALA A 105 18.59 -30.78 0.87
CA ALA A 105 18.69 -30.63 2.31
C ALA A 105 19.38 -29.31 2.68
N GLY A 106 18.89 -28.65 3.73
CA GLY A 106 19.41 -27.38 4.22
C GLY A 106 18.43 -26.22 4.04
N PRO A 107 18.79 -25.04 4.54
CA PRO A 107 17.94 -23.87 4.46
C PRO A 107 17.83 -23.33 3.03
N LEU A 108 16.64 -22.90 2.65
CA LEU A 108 16.40 -22.20 1.38
C LEU A 108 16.24 -20.71 1.67
N GLU A 109 17.16 -19.90 1.15
CA GLU A 109 17.21 -18.47 1.41
C GLU A 109 16.78 -17.65 0.19
N PHE A 110 15.90 -16.67 0.42
CA PHE A 110 15.43 -15.71 -0.58
C PHE A 110 15.64 -14.29 -0.08
N THR A 111 16.05 -13.42 -0.99
CA THR A 111 16.23 -11.98 -0.68
C THR A 111 15.63 -11.16 -1.80
N VAL A 112 14.80 -10.18 -1.43
CA VAL A 112 14.29 -9.15 -2.35
C VAL A 112 14.72 -7.79 -1.83
N GLU A 113 15.41 -7.00 -2.66
CA GLU A 113 15.81 -5.64 -2.33
C GLU A 113 15.02 -4.65 -3.19
N TYR A 114 14.42 -3.70 -2.53
CA TYR A 114 13.66 -2.60 -3.14
C TYR A 114 14.36 -1.28 -2.89
N GLU A 115 14.25 -0.36 -3.83
CA GLU A 115 14.46 1.06 -3.60
C GLU A 115 13.09 1.73 -3.63
N VAL A 116 12.74 2.37 -2.55
CA VAL A 116 11.40 2.94 -2.34
C VAL A 116 11.55 4.44 -2.11
N THR A 117 10.82 5.24 -2.88
CA THR A 117 10.57 6.65 -2.56
C THR A 117 9.12 6.77 -2.14
N ARG A 118 8.88 6.95 -0.84
CA ARG A 118 7.55 7.17 -0.27
C ARG A 118 7.31 8.66 -0.08
N ARG A 119 6.16 9.13 -0.51
CA ARG A 119 5.66 10.49 -0.28
C ARG A 119 4.62 10.48 0.83
N GLU A 120 4.52 11.56 1.57
CA GLU A 120 3.35 11.80 2.41
C GLU A 120 2.10 11.70 1.55
N TYR A 121 1.11 10.98 2.03
CA TYR A 121 -0.20 10.88 1.42
C TYR A 121 -1.18 11.73 2.21
N SER A 122 -1.57 12.87 1.70
CA SER A 122 -2.53 13.76 2.36
C SER A 122 -3.65 14.14 1.42
N LYS A 123 -4.87 14.05 1.95
CA LYS A 123 -6.12 14.56 1.35
C LYS A 123 -6.61 15.83 2.05
N GLY A 124 -5.79 16.38 2.96
CA GLY A 124 -6.15 17.52 3.78
C GLY A 124 -6.70 17.13 5.14
N ASP A 125 -7.11 18.14 5.89
CA ASP A 125 -7.76 17.97 7.18
C ASP A 125 -9.26 17.69 7.05
N TYR A 126 -9.90 17.38 8.18
CA TYR A 126 -11.35 17.14 8.26
C TYR A 126 -12.18 18.24 7.58
N ALA A 127 -11.87 19.51 7.83
CA ALA A 127 -12.67 20.63 7.31
C ALA A 127 -12.58 20.74 5.77
N ASN A 128 -11.44 20.39 5.19
CA ASN A 128 -11.26 20.35 3.74
C ASN A 128 -12.02 19.18 3.12
N LEU A 129 -11.92 17.99 3.73
CA LEU A 129 -12.63 16.80 3.30
C LEU A 129 -14.16 16.96 3.40
N GLU A 130 -14.64 17.56 4.49
CA GLU A 130 -16.07 17.82 4.67
C GLU A 130 -16.64 18.77 3.60
N LYS A 131 -15.89 19.81 3.22
CA LYS A 131 -16.27 20.72 2.13
C LYS A 131 -16.30 20.04 0.77
N ALA A 132 -15.42 19.08 0.55
CA ALA A 132 -15.34 18.33 -0.68
C ALA A 132 -16.38 17.18 -0.76
N ASP A 133 -16.97 16.80 0.36
CA ASP A 133 -18.03 15.78 0.43
C ASP A 133 -19.34 16.33 -0.15
N HIS A 134 -19.59 16.05 -1.40
CA HIS A 134 -20.80 16.46 -2.11
C HIS A 134 -22.04 15.61 -1.77
N GLY A 135 -22.02 14.90 -0.64
CA GLY A 135 -23.14 14.11 -0.14
C GLY A 135 -23.19 12.68 -0.71
N ALA A 136 -24.16 11.92 -0.24
CA ALA A 136 -24.30 10.49 -0.46
C ALA A 136 -24.78 10.12 -1.88
N ALA A 137 -24.03 10.47 -2.91
CA ALA A 137 -24.19 9.78 -4.18
C ALA A 137 -23.79 8.31 -4.00
N ALA A 138 -24.53 7.37 -4.57
CA ALA A 138 -24.18 5.95 -4.53
C ALA A 138 -22.73 5.75 -5.03
N PRO A 139 -21.91 4.99 -4.33
CA PRO A 139 -20.54 4.75 -4.74
C PRO A 139 -20.50 4.05 -6.11
N PRO A 140 -19.46 4.30 -6.92
CA PRO A 140 -19.31 3.64 -8.21
C PRO A 140 -19.37 2.10 -8.08
N LYS A 141 -20.00 1.42 -9.03
CA LYS A 141 -20.11 -0.05 -9.03
C LYS A 141 -18.76 -0.77 -8.94
N SER A 142 -17.69 -0.16 -9.43
CA SER A 142 -16.32 -0.67 -9.30
C SER A 142 -15.83 -0.77 -7.86
N LEU A 143 -16.50 -0.13 -6.91
CA LEU A 143 -16.20 -0.18 -5.48
C LEU A 143 -17.03 -1.20 -4.71
N ALA A 144 -17.88 -1.99 -5.37
CA ALA A 144 -18.77 -2.95 -4.70
C ALA A 144 -18.02 -3.91 -3.77
N ARG A 145 -16.83 -4.39 -4.17
CA ARG A 145 -16.00 -5.27 -3.31
C ARG A 145 -15.64 -4.63 -1.97
N PHE A 146 -15.49 -3.33 -1.92
CA PHE A 146 -15.13 -2.58 -0.72
C PHE A 146 -16.32 -2.22 0.17
N LEU A 147 -17.50 -2.71 -0.18
CA LEU A 147 -18.73 -2.67 0.63
C LEU A 147 -19.13 -4.06 1.15
N GLU A 148 -18.48 -5.12 0.66
CA GLU A 148 -18.76 -6.49 1.06
C GLU A 148 -18.06 -6.83 2.38
N PRO A 149 -18.61 -7.76 3.18
CA PRO A 149 -17.91 -8.26 4.36
C PRO A 149 -16.66 -9.05 3.97
N ASP A 150 -15.68 -9.10 4.88
CA ASP A 150 -14.65 -10.11 4.89
C ASP A 150 -14.95 -11.11 6.03
N ARG A 151 -14.38 -12.30 6.00
CA ARG A 151 -14.68 -13.39 6.95
C ARG A 151 -14.60 -12.98 8.43
N LEU A 152 -13.70 -12.07 8.78
CA LEU A 152 -13.53 -11.53 10.13
C LEU A 152 -13.99 -10.07 10.26
N VAL A 153 -14.63 -9.53 9.22
CA VAL A 153 -15.09 -8.13 9.14
C VAL A 153 -16.57 -8.12 8.69
N PRO A 154 -17.50 -8.62 9.55
CA PRO A 154 -18.93 -8.57 9.27
C PRO A 154 -19.42 -7.12 9.22
N ILE A 155 -20.52 -6.88 8.50
CA ILE A 155 -21.10 -5.56 8.29
C ILE A 155 -22.56 -5.45 8.77
N ASP A 156 -23.08 -6.52 9.32
CA ASP A 156 -24.45 -6.66 9.80
C ASP A 156 -24.53 -6.87 11.32
N GLY A 157 -25.72 -7.11 11.83
CA GLY A 157 -25.98 -7.41 13.24
C GLY A 157 -25.37 -6.37 14.17
N LYS A 158 -24.46 -6.79 15.06
CA LYS A 158 -23.81 -5.93 16.04
C LYS A 158 -23.03 -4.79 15.42
N MET A 159 -22.34 -5.05 14.29
CA MET A 159 -21.55 -4.01 13.61
C MET A 159 -22.44 -2.92 13.03
N LYS A 160 -23.55 -3.31 12.39
CA LYS A 160 -24.52 -2.33 11.88
C LYS A 160 -25.15 -1.50 13.00
N ALA A 161 -25.57 -2.12 14.09
CA ALA A 161 -26.14 -1.41 15.21
C ALA A 161 -25.17 -0.39 15.83
N LEU A 162 -23.89 -0.76 15.98
CA LEU A 162 -22.86 0.16 16.47
C LEU A 162 -22.57 1.30 15.49
N ALA A 163 -22.54 1.00 14.21
CA ALA A 163 -22.34 2.01 13.17
C ALA A 163 -23.49 3.04 13.19
N ASP A 164 -24.75 2.57 13.17
CA ASP A 164 -25.95 3.43 13.26
C ASP A 164 -25.96 4.30 14.53
N GLU A 165 -25.53 3.74 15.66
CA GLU A 165 -25.48 4.48 16.92
C GLU A 165 -24.47 5.62 16.86
N ASN A 166 -23.26 5.36 16.35
CA ASN A 166 -22.18 6.33 16.33
C ASN A 166 -22.30 7.36 15.19
N THR A 167 -23.06 7.06 14.16
CA THR A 167 -23.31 7.98 13.04
C THR A 167 -24.66 8.72 13.13
N ARG A 168 -25.40 8.50 14.22
CA ARG A 168 -26.73 9.09 14.40
C ARG A 168 -26.70 10.62 14.29
N GLY A 169 -27.49 11.18 13.38
CA GLY A 169 -27.57 12.62 13.11
C GLY A 169 -26.42 13.18 12.28
N LYS A 170 -25.46 12.33 11.88
CA LYS A 170 -24.35 12.73 11.00
C LYS A 170 -24.79 12.76 9.55
N GLN A 171 -24.31 13.76 8.82
CA GLN A 171 -24.62 13.95 7.40
C GLN A 171 -23.36 13.72 6.56
N GLY A 172 -23.52 13.25 5.34
CA GLY A 172 -22.38 13.03 4.45
C GLY A 172 -21.47 11.84 4.83
N THR A 173 -20.52 11.57 3.98
CA THR A 173 -19.59 10.44 4.11
C THR A 173 -18.47 10.75 5.11
N VAL A 174 -17.92 11.98 5.03
CA VAL A 174 -16.76 12.38 5.83
C VAL A 174 -17.15 12.51 7.30
N GLU A 175 -18.29 13.15 7.62
CA GLU A 175 -18.75 13.31 9.00
C GLU A 175 -19.04 11.94 9.66
N ARG A 176 -19.66 11.01 8.92
CA ARG A 176 -19.91 9.66 9.43
C ARG A 176 -18.60 8.88 9.61
N ALA A 177 -17.70 8.93 8.64
CA ALA A 177 -16.40 8.25 8.75
C ALA A 177 -15.56 8.81 9.93
N HIS A 178 -15.60 10.12 10.17
CA HIS A 178 -14.92 10.75 11.30
C HIS A 178 -15.50 10.29 12.64
N ALA A 179 -16.81 10.23 12.75
CA ALA A 179 -17.46 9.72 13.96
C ALA A 179 -17.09 8.25 14.26
N LEU A 180 -16.95 7.41 13.21
CA LEU A 180 -16.50 6.03 13.37
C LEU A 180 -15.00 5.95 13.71
N TYR A 181 -14.19 6.84 13.15
CA TYR A 181 -12.77 6.99 13.50
C TYR A 181 -12.61 7.32 14.99
N ASP A 182 -13.35 8.33 15.47
CA ASP A 182 -13.37 8.76 16.88
C ASP A 182 -13.86 7.63 17.80
N PHE A 183 -14.90 6.91 17.39
CA PHE A 183 -15.39 5.77 18.16
C PHE A 183 -14.31 4.70 18.35
N VAL A 184 -13.61 4.30 17.28
CA VAL A 184 -12.55 3.31 17.37
C VAL A 184 -11.37 3.82 18.18
N PHE A 185 -10.94 5.07 17.97
CA PHE A 185 -9.87 5.72 18.71
C PHE A 185 -10.15 5.73 20.23
N ASN A 186 -11.37 6.05 20.63
CA ASN A 186 -11.76 6.17 22.04
C ASN A 186 -12.07 4.79 22.68
N THR A 187 -12.38 3.78 21.90
CA THR A 187 -12.84 2.47 22.41
C THR A 187 -11.72 1.44 22.48
N VAL A 188 -10.81 1.42 21.51
CA VAL A 188 -9.78 0.39 21.37
C VAL A 188 -8.44 0.91 21.90
N ARG A 189 -7.76 0.12 22.72
CA ARG A 189 -6.40 0.41 23.22
C ARG A 189 -5.36 -0.38 22.44
N TYR A 190 -4.21 0.24 22.15
CA TYR A 190 -3.09 -0.47 21.53
C TYR A 190 -2.38 -1.35 22.58
N ASP A 191 -2.81 -2.57 22.69
CA ASP A 191 -2.34 -3.54 23.68
C ASP A 191 -2.31 -4.94 23.06
N LYS A 192 -1.15 -5.59 23.12
CA LYS A 192 -0.87 -6.91 22.58
C LYS A 192 -0.82 -8.00 23.66
N SER A 193 -1.32 -7.72 24.85
CA SER A 193 -1.40 -8.71 25.92
C SER A 193 -2.48 -9.76 25.66
N GLY A 194 -2.29 -10.94 26.21
CA GLY A 194 -3.25 -12.04 26.03
C GLY A 194 -3.24 -12.66 24.64
N THR A 195 -4.38 -13.20 24.23
CA THR A 195 -4.56 -13.91 22.96
C THR A 195 -5.72 -13.30 22.16
N GLY A 196 -5.75 -13.55 20.85
CA GLY A 196 -6.86 -13.14 19.96
C GLY A 196 -6.60 -11.84 19.19
N TRP A 197 -5.70 -10.96 19.66
CA TRP A 197 -5.32 -9.75 18.95
C TRP A 197 -4.54 -10.03 17.66
N GLY A 198 -4.52 -9.07 16.77
CA GLY A 198 -3.75 -9.11 15.50
C GLY A 198 -4.43 -9.86 14.37
N ARG A 199 -5.59 -10.46 14.62
CA ARG A 199 -6.39 -11.14 13.59
C ARG A 199 -7.29 -10.18 12.81
N GLY A 200 -7.58 -9.01 13.39
CA GLY A 200 -8.54 -8.09 12.84
C GLY A 200 -9.94 -8.71 12.79
N ASP A 201 -10.32 -9.39 13.84
CA ASP A 201 -11.67 -9.89 14.05
C ASP A 201 -12.49 -8.79 14.70
N SER A 202 -13.34 -8.13 13.91
CA SER A 202 -14.08 -6.93 14.36
C SER A 202 -15.02 -7.21 15.51
N LEU A 203 -15.60 -8.42 15.59
CA LEU A 203 -16.45 -8.79 16.73
C LEU A 203 -15.62 -8.96 18.00
N TRP A 204 -14.49 -9.66 17.90
CA TRP A 204 -13.58 -9.83 19.03
C TRP A 204 -13.05 -8.48 19.55
N VAL A 205 -12.58 -7.60 18.66
CA VAL A 205 -12.07 -6.27 19.02
C VAL A 205 -13.14 -5.45 19.73
N CYS A 206 -14.38 -5.50 19.23
CA CYS A 206 -15.51 -4.79 19.82
C CYS A 206 -15.79 -5.24 21.27
N ASP A 207 -15.53 -6.49 21.61
CA ASP A 207 -15.72 -7.02 22.97
C ASP A 207 -14.45 -6.83 23.82
N ALA A 208 -13.28 -7.15 23.29
CA ALA A 208 -12.00 -7.08 23.99
C ALA A 208 -11.51 -5.65 24.21
N LYS A 209 -11.87 -4.71 23.33
CA LYS A 209 -11.50 -3.27 23.37
C LYS A 209 -9.99 -3.03 23.40
N HIS A 210 -9.21 -3.96 22.84
CA HIS A 210 -7.77 -3.81 22.67
C HIS A 210 -7.28 -4.62 21.48
N GLY A 211 -6.07 -4.33 21.01
CA GLY A 211 -5.42 -5.04 19.93
C GLY A 211 -4.27 -4.27 19.31
N ASN A 212 -3.85 -4.66 18.12
CA ASN A 212 -2.85 -3.96 17.33
C ASN A 212 -3.49 -3.16 16.16
N CYS A 213 -2.67 -2.66 15.25
CA CYS A 213 -3.15 -1.91 14.08
C CYS A 213 -4.21 -2.67 13.26
N THR A 214 -4.06 -4.00 13.08
CA THR A 214 -5.02 -4.82 12.33
C THR A 214 -6.41 -4.77 12.97
N ASP A 215 -6.46 -4.82 14.29
CA ASP A 215 -7.71 -4.83 15.07
C ASP A 215 -8.42 -3.47 15.00
N PHE A 216 -7.68 -2.37 15.16
CA PHE A 216 -8.20 -1.01 15.00
C PHE A 216 -8.85 -0.81 13.63
N HIS A 217 -8.08 -1.10 12.57
CA HIS A 217 -8.52 -0.81 11.22
C HIS A 217 -9.59 -1.76 10.70
N SER A 218 -9.60 -3.01 11.17
CA SER A 218 -10.68 -3.95 10.84
C SER A 218 -12.01 -3.53 11.46
N LEU A 219 -12.00 -3.05 12.70
CA LEU A 219 -13.22 -2.51 13.33
C LEU A 219 -13.73 -1.29 12.56
N PHE A 220 -12.85 -0.33 12.24
CA PHE A 220 -13.23 0.84 11.42
C PHE A 220 -13.82 0.44 10.06
N ILE A 221 -13.17 -0.47 9.34
CA ILE A 221 -13.64 -0.95 8.03
C ILE A 221 -15.02 -1.63 8.14
N SER A 222 -15.22 -2.43 9.18
CA SER A 222 -16.51 -3.09 9.45
C SER A 222 -17.63 -2.06 9.61
N LEU A 223 -17.41 -1.06 10.45
CA LEU A 223 -18.39 0.00 10.74
C LEU A 223 -18.63 0.90 9.51
N ALA A 224 -17.56 1.29 8.81
CA ALA A 224 -17.68 2.12 7.60
C ALA A 224 -18.48 1.41 6.50
N ARG A 225 -18.17 0.13 6.23
CA ARG A 225 -18.92 -0.66 5.24
C ARG A 225 -20.37 -0.89 5.67
N ALA A 226 -20.64 -1.07 6.96
CA ALA A 226 -21.99 -1.16 7.51
C ALA A 226 -22.82 0.11 7.26
N GLU A 227 -22.16 1.28 7.17
CA GLU A 227 -22.75 2.56 6.80
C GLU A 227 -22.80 2.81 5.29
N GLY A 228 -22.46 1.82 4.47
CA GLY A 228 -22.40 1.97 3.02
C GLY A 228 -21.23 2.83 2.52
N ILE A 229 -20.22 3.04 3.34
CA ILE A 229 -18.98 3.74 2.98
C ILE A 229 -17.97 2.70 2.50
N PRO A 230 -17.55 2.71 1.23
CA PRO A 230 -16.51 1.79 0.77
C PRO A 230 -15.23 2.00 1.57
N ALA A 231 -14.70 0.91 2.12
CA ALA A 231 -13.47 0.95 2.93
C ALA A 231 -12.57 -0.24 2.61
N ARG A 232 -11.25 -0.03 2.67
CA ARG A 232 -10.26 -1.04 2.33
C ARG A 232 -9.12 -1.13 3.35
N PHE A 233 -8.56 -2.31 3.44
CA PHE A 233 -7.44 -2.62 4.30
C PHE A 233 -6.14 -2.55 3.51
N GLU A 234 -5.18 -1.79 4.01
CA GLU A 234 -3.85 -1.63 3.44
C GLU A 234 -2.80 -2.12 4.44
N ILE A 235 -1.77 -2.82 3.96
CA ILE A 235 -0.74 -3.37 4.82
C ILE A 235 0.64 -3.27 4.19
N GLY A 236 1.63 -3.00 5.04
CA GLY A 236 3.02 -2.83 4.66
C GLY A 236 3.93 -2.87 5.88
N PHE A 237 5.00 -2.09 5.86
CA PHE A 237 5.94 -2.01 6.96
C PHE A 237 6.15 -0.57 7.41
N PRO A 238 6.29 -0.32 8.72
CA PRO A 238 6.75 0.96 9.21
C PRO A 238 8.24 1.09 8.92
N VAL A 239 8.69 2.29 8.60
CA VAL A 239 10.11 2.60 8.37
C VAL A 239 10.53 3.64 9.42
N PRO A 240 11.18 3.25 10.52
CA PRO A 240 11.58 4.17 11.58
C PRO A 240 12.46 5.33 11.09
N GLY A 241 12.52 6.43 11.84
CA GLY A 241 13.21 7.66 11.44
C GLY A 241 14.75 7.60 11.47
N ALA A 242 15.37 6.52 11.95
CA ALA A 242 16.82 6.32 11.87
C ALA A 242 17.28 6.10 10.42
N ALA A 243 18.56 6.35 10.15
CA ALA A 243 19.12 6.18 8.81
C ALA A 243 19.13 4.72 8.32
N GLU A 244 19.19 3.76 9.22
CA GLU A 244 19.11 2.33 8.93
C GLU A 244 18.63 1.55 10.14
N GLY A 245 18.14 0.33 9.92
CA GLY A 245 17.71 -0.53 11.00
C GLY A 245 16.96 -1.78 10.54
N THR A 246 16.55 -2.57 11.52
CA THR A 246 15.64 -3.71 11.32
C THR A 246 14.22 -3.30 11.63
N ILE A 247 13.28 -3.95 10.98
CA ILE A 247 11.84 -3.72 11.16
C ILE A 247 11.25 -4.97 11.83
N PRO A 248 10.72 -4.86 13.05
CA PRO A 248 10.29 -6.04 13.81
C PRO A 248 8.99 -6.66 13.31
N GLY A 249 8.21 -5.93 12.53
CA GLY A 249 6.92 -6.42 12.04
C GLY A 249 6.22 -5.44 11.12
N TYR A 250 5.04 -5.85 10.68
CA TYR A 250 4.20 -5.08 9.77
C TYR A 250 3.48 -3.91 10.45
N HIS A 251 2.96 -3.03 9.62
CA HIS A 251 1.98 -2.01 9.96
C HIS A 251 0.86 -2.00 8.91
N CYS A 252 -0.35 -1.69 9.34
CA CYS A 252 -1.50 -1.56 8.45
C CYS A 252 -2.29 -0.29 8.76
N TRP A 253 -3.10 0.12 7.80
CA TRP A 253 -4.00 1.27 7.90
C TRP A 253 -5.27 0.98 7.11
N ALA A 254 -6.21 1.90 7.12
CA ALA A 254 -7.40 1.80 6.32
C ALA A 254 -7.55 3.01 5.40
N GLU A 255 -8.35 2.85 4.38
CA GLU A 255 -8.83 3.95 3.56
C GLU A 255 -10.34 3.83 3.38
N PHE A 256 -11.04 4.95 3.35
CA PHE A 256 -12.45 5.04 2.99
C PHE A 256 -12.63 5.92 1.76
N PHE A 257 -13.70 5.71 1.01
CA PHE A 257 -13.91 6.41 -0.25
C PHE A 257 -14.90 7.56 -0.08
N VAL A 258 -14.51 8.73 -0.58
CA VAL A 258 -15.33 9.94 -0.63
C VAL A 258 -15.57 10.30 -2.09
N ASN A 259 -16.82 10.48 -2.48
CA ASN A 259 -17.16 10.90 -3.84
C ASN A 259 -16.57 12.29 -4.14
N GLY A 260 -15.85 12.40 -5.24
CA GLY A 260 -15.12 13.61 -5.63
C GLY A 260 -13.64 13.63 -5.18
N GLU A 261 -13.32 13.07 -4.00
CA GLU A 261 -11.96 13.04 -3.46
C GLU A 261 -11.21 11.72 -3.72
N GLY A 262 -11.95 10.61 -3.87
CA GLY A 262 -11.38 9.28 -3.98
C GLY A 262 -11.10 8.65 -2.61
N TRP A 263 -10.04 7.86 -2.52
CA TRP A 263 -9.63 7.20 -1.29
C TRP A 263 -8.99 8.18 -0.31
N VAL A 264 -9.45 8.14 0.93
CA VAL A 264 -9.00 8.96 2.07
C VAL A 264 -8.40 8.04 3.12
N PRO A 265 -7.13 8.23 3.49
CA PRO A 265 -6.48 7.34 4.44
C PRO A 265 -6.82 7.67 5.88
N VAL A 266 -6.79 6.65 6.75
CA VAL A 266 -6.85 6.80 8.20
C VAL A 266 -5.87 5.85 8.88
N ASP A 267 -5.18 6.33 9.92
CA ASP A 267 -4.30 5.49 10.74
C ASP A 267 -4.61 5.68 12.23
N ILE A 268 -5.68 5.03 12.65
CA ILE A 268 -6.24 5.18 14.01
C ILE A 268 -5.25 4.68 15.07
N SER A 269 -4.49 3.66 14.75
CA SER A 269 -3.53 3.08 15.70
C SER A 269 -2.30 3.97 15.92
N GLU A 270 -1.83 4.71 14.92
CA GLU A 270 -0.78 5.71 15.09
C GLU A 270 -1.32 6.98 15.78
N ALA A 271 -2.55 7.40 15.48
CA ALA A 271 -3.24 8.44 16.21
C ALA A 271 -3.35 8.09 17.71
N TRP A 272 -3.69 6.85 18.04
CA TRP A 272 -3.79 6.39 19.43
C TRP A 272 -2.45 6.43 20.17
N LYS A 273 -1.34 6.08 19.49
CA LYS A 273 0.02 6.15 20.06
C LYS A 273 0.51 7.59 20.25
N ASP A 274 0.10 8.50 19.38
CA ASP A 274 0.41 9.93 19.46
C ASP A 274 -0.89 10.76 19.29
N PRO A 275 -1.64 11.00 20.36
CA PRO A 275 -2.91 11.73 20.28
C PRO A 275 -2.81 13.15 19.74
N LYS A 276 -1.61 13.74 19.71
CA LYS A 276 -1.38 15.06 19.09
C LYS A 276 -1.52 15.01 17.56
N LYS A 277 -1.43 13.80 16.98
CA LYS A 277 -1.61 13.55 15.54
C LYS A 277 -2.97 12.96 15.20
N HIS A 278 -3.95 13.02 16.13
CA HIS A 278 -5.29 12.51 15.89
C HIS A 278 -5.88 13.07 14.60
N ASP A 279 -5.93 14.38 14.46
CA ASP A 279 -6.50 15.03 13.27
C ASP A 279 -5.65 14.81 12.00
N TYR A 280 -4.33 14.69 12.16
CA TYR A 280 -3.44 14.39 11.04
C TYR A 280 -3.72 13.01 10.43
N PHE A 281 -3.89 11.98 11.26
CA PHE A 281 -4.13 10.62 10.79
C PHE A 281 -5.57 10.35 10.32
N PHE A 282 -6.43 11.34 10.35
CA PHE A 282 -7.67 11.37 9.59
C PHE A 282 -7.48 12.17 8.30
N GLY A 283 -7.15 11.49 7.22
CA GLY A 283 -6.90 12.10 5.91
C GLY A 283 -5.43 12.13 5.48
N SER A 284 -4.48 11.76 6.35
CA SER A 284 -3.05 11.79 6.00
C SER A 284 -2.26 10.59 6.55
N LEU A 285 -1.22 10.22 5.80
CA LEU A 285 -0.23 9.22 6.19
C LEU A 285 1.16 9.76 5.90
N ASP A 286 2.07 9.64 6.87
CA ASP A 286 3.46 10.05 6.71
C ASP A 286 4.26 9.19 5.73
N ALA A 287 5.45 9.65 5.37
CA ALA A 287 6.37 8.93 4.48
C ALA A 287 7.15 7.80 5.21
N ASN A 288 6.87 7.54 6.48
CA ASN A 288 7.58 6.55 7.30
C ASN A 288 7.00 5.13 7.17
N ARG A 289 6.69 4.73 5.95
CA ARG A 289 6.10 3.42 5.64
C ARG A 289 6.36 2.98 4.21
N VAL A 290 6.19 1.73 3.93
CA VAL A 290 6.08 1.17 2.58
C VAL A 290 4.87 0.27 2.51
N GLN A 291 4.02 0.44 1.48
CA GLN A 291 2.86 -0.40 1.24
C GLN A 291 3.26 -1.62 0.41
N PHE A 292 2.67 -2.76 0.72
CA PHE A 292 2.88 -4.02 0.00
C PHE A 292 1.59 -4.54 -0.61
N THR A 293 0.58 -4.84 0.20
CA THR A 293 -0.67 -5.46 -0.29
C THR A 293 -1.90 -4.80 0.30
N MET A 294 -3.04 -5.09 -0.31
CA MET A 294 -4.36 -4.58 0.01
C MET A 294 -5.35 -5.73 0.14
N GLY A 295 -6.37 -5.53 0.97
CA GLY A 295 -7.50 -6.44 1.07
C GLY A 295 -7.30 -7.60 2.04
N ARG A 296 -8.36 -8.40 2.15
CA ARG A 296 -8.42 -9.55 3.06
C ARG A 296 -9.01 -10.76 2.35
N ASP A 297 -8.90 -11.94 2.99
CA ASP A 297 -9.36 -13.23 2.46
C ASP A 297 -8.81 -13.54 1.06
N LEU A 298 -7.49 -13.36 0.92
CA LEU A 298 -6.77 -13.37 -0.34
C LEU A 298 -6.54 -14.78 -0.87
N THR A 299 -6.91 -15.00 -2.12
CA THR A 299 -6.52 -16.18 -2.89
C THR A 299 -5.34 -15.80 -3.77
N LEU A 300 -4.18 -16.41 -3.52
CA LEU A 300 -2.93 -16.11 -4.21
C LEU A 300 -2.94 -16.60 -5.67
N GLN A 301 -1.97 -16.15 -6.43
CA GLN A 301 -1.74 -16.61 -7.81
C GLN A 301 -0.28 -17.03 -8.00
N PRO A 302 -0.01 -18.31 -8.39
CA PRO A 302 -0.95 -19.43 -8.51
C PRO A 302 -1.70 -19.70 -7.19
N LYS A 303 -2.91 -20.28 -7.30
CA LYS A 303 -3.74 -20.55 -6.13
C LYS A 303 -3.02 -21.50 -5.16
N GLN A 304 -3.01 -21.14 -3.88
CA GLN A 304 -2.57 -22.01 -2.79
C GLN A 304 -3.57 -23.16 -2.56
N ASP A 305 -3.07 -24.24 -1.99
CA ASP A 305 -3.90 -25.40 -1.59
C ASP A 305 -4.59 -25.14 -0.22
N GLY A 306 -3.95 -24.32 0.63
CA GLY A 306 -4.51 -23.86 1.90
C GLY A 306 -5.68 -22.87 1.76
N ALA A 307 -6.24 -22.48 2.89
CA ALA A 307 -7.32 -21.49 2.96
C ALA A 307 -6.89 -20.10 2.46
N PRO A 308 -7.84 -19.26 2.02
CA PRO A 308 -7.55 -17.85 1.73
C PRO A 308 -6.87 -17.14 2.90
N LEU A 309 -5.87 -16.32 2.61
CA LEU A 309 -5.09 -15.63 3.63
C LEU A 309 -5.88 -14.45 4.18
N ASN A 310 -5.91 -14.34 5.50
CA ASN A 310 -6.56 -13.21 6.18
C ASN A 310 -6.00 -11.85 5.71
N TYR A 311 -4.69 -11.75 5.54
CA TYR A 311 -3.94 -10.67 4.90
C TYR A 311 -2.60 -11.21 4.41
N PHE A 312 -1.90 -10.49 3.54
CA PHE A 312 -0.67 -10.99 2.91
C PHE A 312 0.46 -9.97 3.01
N ILE A 313 1.30 -10.13 4.02
CA ILE A 313 2.48 -9.30 4.27
C ILE A 313 3.73 -10.14 4.54
N TYR A 314 3.54 -11.33 5.09
CA TYR A 314 4.58 -12.32 5.30
C TYR A 314 4.56 -13.37 4.18
N PRO A 315 5.68 -14.05 3.93
CA PRO A 315 5.69 -15.10 2.92
C PRO A 315 4.74 -16.22 3.32
N TYR A 316 4.05 -16.77 2.34
CA TYR A 316 3.26 -17.98 2.50
C TYR A 316 3.96 -19.13 1.79
N VAL A 317 4.02 -20.29 2.43
CA VAL A 317 4.74 -21.45 1.93
C VAL A 317 3.88 -22.70 2.07
N GLU A 318 3.96 -23.55 1.07
CA GLU A 318 3.41 -24.90 1.13
C GLU A 318 4.51 -25.92 0.82
N VAL A 319 4.54 -26.99 1.60
CA VAL A 319 5.36 -28.16 1.35
C VAL A 319 4.42 -29.33 1.07
N ASP A 320 4.53 -29.94 -0.10
CA ASP A 320 3.69 -31.04 -0.57
C ASP A 320 2.19 -30.74 -0.41
N GLY A 321 1.78 -29.50 -0.73
CA GLY A 321 0.41 -29.05 -0.70
C GLY A 321 -0.14 -28.68 0.70
N LYS A 322 0.72 -28.64 1.72
CA LYS A 322 0.31 -28.26 3.08
C LYS A 322 1.01 -26.97 3.52
N PRO A 323 0.29 -26.07 4.23
CA PRO A 323 0.91 -24.88 4.83
C PRO A 323 2.13 -25.26 5.67
N TYR A 324 3.18 -24.46 5.57
CA TYR A 324 4.46 -24.69 6.24
C TYR A 324 4.86 -23.45 7.04
N ASP A 325 5.12 -23.63 8.35
CA ASP A 325 5.39 -22.54 9.29
C ASP A 325 6.89 -22.37 9.64
N GLY A 326 7.78 -23.27 9.16
CA GLY A 326 9.23 -23.20 9.39
C GLY A 326 9.91 -22.07 8.62
N ILE A 327 9.36 -20.85 8.73
CA ILE A 327 9.75 -19.67 7.97
C ILE A 327 10.36 -18.64 8.92
N GLU A 328 11.66 -18.35 8.71
CA GLU A 328 12.29 -17.18 9.30
C GLU A 328 12.21 -16.00 8.32
N LYS A 329 11.89 -14.82 8.83
CA LYS A 329 11.75 -13.61 8.05
C LYS A 329 12.48 -12.46 8.71
N LYS A 330 13.22 -11.68 7.92
CA LYS A 330 13.93 -10.50 8.40
C LYS A 330 13.71 -9.35 7.44
N PHE A 331 13.39 -8.19 8.00
CA PHE A 331 13.16 -6.95 7.27
C PHE A 331 14.15 -5.90 7.77
N SER A 332 14.74 -5.17 6.84
CA SER A 332 15.63 -4.07 7.16
C SER A 332 15.52 -2.95 6.14
N TYR A 333 15.95 -1.78 6.53
CA TYR A 333 15.98 -0.61 5.65
C TYR A 333 17.27 0.18 5.87
N ARG A 334 17.62 0.98 4.84
CA ARG A 334 18.68 1.98 4.89
C ARG A 334 18.29 3.16 4.02
N GLU A 335 18.42 4.38 4.55
CA GLU A 335 18.21 5.61 3.78
C GLU A 335 19.14 5.65 2.55
N VAL A 336 18.60 6.11 1.46
CA VAL A 336 19.40 6.48 0.29
C VAL A 336 19.66 7.97 0.39
N ALA A 337 20.94 8.35 0.51
CA ALA A 337 21.32 9.76 0.54
C ALA A 337 20.75 10.45 -0.71
N ALA A 338 20.10 11.60 -0.51
CA ALA A 338 19.71 12.44 -1.64
C ALA A 338 20.95 12.71 -2.48
N GLN A 339 20.94 12.31 -3.75
CA GLN A 339 22.03 12.71 -4.64
C GLN A 339 22.06 14.26 -4.65
N PRO A 340 23.20 14.89 -4.32
CA PRO A 340 23.29 16.34 -4.46
C PRO A 340 22.94 16.65 -5.91
N GLY A 341 21.87 17.43 -6.10
CA GLY A 341 21.44 17.85 -7.41
C GLY A 341 22.66 18.36 -8.14
N ILE A 342 22.83 17.97 -9.41
CA ILE A 342 23.79 18.56 -10.32
C ILE A 342 23.36 20.03 -10.43
N ALA A 343 23.87 20.86 -9.52
CA ALA A 343 23.78 22.29 -9.65
C ALA A 343 24.50 22.62 -10.95
N GLY A 344 23.73 23.10 -11.93
CA GLY A 344 24.25 23.49 -13.22
C GLY A 344 25.48 24.39 -13.00
N ARG A 345 26.65 23.94 -13.48
CA ARG A 345 27.79 24.80 -13.68
C ARG A 345 27.35 25.92 -14.65
N ALA A 346 27.02 27.05 -14.10
CA ALA A 346 27.01 28.27 -14.86
C ALA A 346 28.46 28.48 -15.36
N ALA A 347 28.69 28.21 -16.64
CA ALA A 347 29.91 28.59 -17.31
C ALA A 347 29.95 30.09 -17.32
N GLY A 348 30.76 30.67 -16.48
CA GLY A 348 31.23 32.01 -16.63
C GLY A 348 32.22 32.05 -17.77
N ARG A 349 31.92 32.86 -18.80
CA ARG A 349 32.82 33.79 -19.53
C ARG A 349 31.96 34.72 -20.35
#